data_5913efe50d0203fbcf3c066865ba7735
#
_entry.id   5913efe50d0203fbcf3c066865ba7735
#
_cell.length_a   1.000
_cell.length_b   1.000
_cell.length_c   1.000
_cell.angle_alpha   90.00
_cell.angle_beta   90.00
_cell.angle_gamma   90.00
#
_symmetry.space_group_name_H-M   'P 1'
#
loop_
_entity.id
_entity.type
_entity.pdbx_description
1 polymer ?
#
loop_
_entity_poly.entity_id
_entity_poly.type
_entity_poly.pdbx_seq_one_letter_code
_entity_poly.pdbx_strand_id
1 'polypeptide(L)'
;GAGDAITNLLNLPGNDRANDPLLPGKLATPTNDLDTRAITKLIKKQRGRPSLETIEQLGGSDATERAIGAALEWLARNQEGDGRWDMRKHGANGSFDTAGAGLALLSFYGWGEAHNKGGKYQATVQRALDWLIKQQKENGDLRGGGRMYCHGITAIALCEAYGLTKDPKLKAPAELACALTYVASLPILATCPWILTGATKAGLNVVGQ
;
A
#
# COMPACT_ATOMS: atom_id res chain seq x y z
N GLY A 1 21.20 2.09 -16.51
CA GLY A 1 20.47 1.25 -15.56
C GLY A 1 19.12 1.87 -15.17
N ALA A 2 18.35 1.24 -14.29
CA ALA A 2 17.05 1.75 -13.82
C ALA A 2 17.16 3.16 -13.22
N GLY A 3 18.33 3.53 -12.66
CA GLY A 3 18.62 4.87 -12.14
C GLY A 3 18.56 5.98 -13.19
N ASP A 4 19.03 5.71 -14.40
CA ASP A 4 19.07 6.71 -15.48
C ASP A 4 17.66 7.02 -16.00
N ALA A 5 16.75 6.04 -15.97
CA ALA A 5 15.36 6.21 -16.37
C ALA A 5 14.60 7.10 -15.39
N ILE A 6 14.84 6.94 -14.10
CA ILE A 6 14.22 7.77 -13.04
C ILE A 6 14.79 9.19 -13.09
N THR A 7 16.11 9.35 -13.31
CA THR A 7 16.74 10.66 -13.43
C THR A 7 16.23 11.42 -14.66
N ASN A 8 16.02 10.73 -15.79
CA ASN A 8 15.44 11.32 -17.00
C ASN A 8 13.96 11.69 -16.81
N LEU A 9 13.21 10.94 -16.01
CA LEU A 9 11.80 11.26 -15.69
C LEU A 9 11.67 12.54 -14.85
N LEU A 10 12.65 12.80 -13.99
CA LEU A 10 12.70 13.98 -13.12
C LEU A 10 13.19 15.25 -13.86
N ASN A 11 13.89 15.08 -14.99
CA ASN A 11 14.48 16.15 -15.79
C ASN A 11 13.66 16.50 -17.06
N LEU A 12 12.38 16.14 -17.12
CA LEU A 12 11.52 16.51 -18.26
C LEU A 12 11.36 18.03 -18.35
N PRO A 13 11.44 18.62 -19.56
CA PRO A 13 11.19 20.06 -19.76
C PRO A 13 9.78 20.41 -19.30
N GLY A 14 9.65 21.38 -18.40
CA GLY A 14 8.38 21.80 -17.80
C GLY A 14 8.14 21.27 -16.38
N ASN A 15 9.07 20.53 -15.81
CA ASN A 15 8.99 20.11 -14.40
C ASN A 15 9.73 21.10 -13.49
N ASP A 16 9.21 22.33 -13.38
CA ASP A 16 9.78 23.40 -12.53
C ASP A 16 9.62 23.14 -11.02
N ARG A 17 9.21 21.92 -10.62
CA ARG A 17 9.02 21.52 -9.22
C ARG A 17 10.32 21.47 -8.41
N ALA A 18 11.50 21.54 -9.06
CA ALA A 18 12.78 21.59 -8.37
C ALA A 18 12.94 22.83 -7.45
N ASN A 19 12.12 23.86 -7.67
CA ASN A 19 12.11 25.12 -6.91
C ASN A 19 10.81 25.33 -6.12
N ASP A 20 9.98 24.30 -5.94
CA ASP A 20 8.75 24.40 -5.13
C ASP A 20 9.13 24.58 -3.65
N PRO A 21 8.80 25.73 -3.03
CA PRO A 21 9.12 26.00 -1.64
C PRO A 21 8.38 25.08 -0.64
N LEU A 22 7.39 24.30 -1.11
CA LEU A 22 6.64 23.34 -0.29
C LEU A 22 7.30 21.95 -0.27
N LEU A 23 8.35 21.71 -1.06
CA LEU A 23 9.10 20.46 -0.99
C LEU A 23 10.16 20.57 0.11
N PRO A 24 10.15 19.72 1.14
CA PRO A 24 11.17 19.74 2.18
C PRO A 24 12.53 19.30 1.61
N GLY A 25 13.43 20.28 1.45
CA GLY A 25 14.83 20.04 1.12
C GLY A 25 15.09 19.40 -0.26
N LYS A 26 16.22 19.74 -0.86
CA LYS A 26 16.69 19.12 -2.12
C LYS A 26 16.53 17.61 -2.05
N LEU A 27 15.63 17.04 -2.84
CA LEU A 27 15.65 15.63 -3.17
C LEU A 27 17.04 15.35 -3.74
N ALA A 28 17.90 14.73 -2.94
CA ALA A 28 19.18 14.25 -3.42
C ALA A 28 18.89 13.34 -4.61
N THR A 29 19.48 13.64 -5.76
CA THR A 29 19.44 12.75 -6.92
C THR A 29 19.75 11.34 -6.44
N PRO A 30 18.89 10.35 -6.66
CA PRO A 30 19.19 8.99 -6.26
C PRO A 30 20.46 8.57 -7.02
N THR A 31 21.57 8.49 -6.32
CA THR A 31 22.73 7.78 -6.81
C THR A 31 22.31 6.33 -7.07
N ASN A 32 22.85 5.71 -8.11
CA ASN A 32 22.50 4.35 -8.60
C ASN A 32 22.60 3.23 -7.56
N ASP A 33 23.17 3.51 -6.39
CA ASP A 33 23.10 2.68 -5.20
C ASP A 33 21.95 3.17 -4.32
N LEU A 34 20.71 2.82 -4.72
CA LEU A 34 19.59 2.84 -3.77
C LEU A 34 20.03 1.90 -2.65
N ASP A 35 20.55 2.48 -1.57
CA ASP A 35 20.95 1.69 -0.40
C ASP A 35 19.67 1.07 0.18
N THR A 36 19.33 -0.10 -0.37
CA THR A 36 18.18 -0.88 0.08
C THR A 36 18.27 -1.15 1.58
N ARG A 37 19.48 -1.08 2.16
CA ARG A 37 19.71 -1.17 3.60
C ARG A 37 19.25 0.09 4.32
N ALA A 38 19.53 1.27 3.76
CA ALA A 38 19.06 2.54 4.34
C ALA A 38 17.53 2.64 4.26
N ILE A 39 16.93 2.29 3.12
CA ILE A 39 15.46 2.22 2.97
C ILE A 39 14.87 1.18 3.93
N THR A 40 15.46 -0.01 4.01
CA THR A 40 15.01 -1.05 4.95
C THR A 40 15.14 -0.57 6.40
N LYS A 41 16.18 0.18 6.73
CA LYS A 41 16.38 0.76 8.07
C LYS A 41 15.35 1.83 8.39
N LEU A 42 15.02 2.70 7.41
CA LEU A 42 13.95 3.70 7.52
C LEU A 42 12.59 3.04 7.70
N ILE A 43 12.25 2.06 6.88
CA ILE A 43 11.01 1.29 6.99
C ILE A 43 10.95 0.56 8.34
N LYS A 44 12.05 -0.05 8.80
CA LYS A 44 12.11 -0.69 10.12
C LYS A 44 11.95 0.32 11.26
N LYS A 45 12.49 1.51 11.13
CA LYS A 45 12.35 2.59 12.13
C LYS A 45 10.91 3.10 12.19
N GLN A 46 10.19 3.13 11.06
CA GLN A 46 8.78 3.52 10.99
C GLN A 46 7.79 2.41 11.41
N ARG A 47 8.24 1.17 11.59
CA ARG A 47 7.40 0.01 11.92
C ARG A 47 6.93 -0.06 13.37
N GLY A 48 7.31 0.87 14.21
CA GLY A 48 6.80 1.00 15.57
C GLY A 48 5.90 2.23 15.67
N ARG A 49 4.88 2.15 16.52
CA ARG A 49 4.12 3.36 16.86
C ARG A 49 5.08 4.40 17.45
N PRO A 50 5.11 5.66 16.96
CA PRO A 50 5.94 6.70 17.52
C PRO A 50 5.61 6.92 19.01
N SER A 51 6.58 7.43 19.78
CA SER A 51 6.31 7.87 21.16
C SER A 51 5.32 9.03 21.14
N LEU A 52 4.59 9.24 22.23
CA LEU A 52 3.66 10.37 22.37
C LEU A 52 4.38 11.70 22.11
N GLU A 53 5.59 11.86 22.64
CA GLU A 53 6.43 13.03 22.41
C GLU A 53 6.71 13.26 20.91
N THR A 54 7.03 12.21 20.17
CA THR A 54 7.24 12.29 18.70
C THR A 54 5.95 12.69 18.00
N ILE A 55 4.81 12.14 18.43
CA ILE A 55 3.49 12.45 17.88
C ILE A 55 3.16 13.94 18.11
N GLU A 56 3.42 14.45 19.30
CA GLU A 56 3.22 15.87 19.65
C GLU A 56 4.12 16.79 18.83
N GLN A 57 5.40 16.44 18.64
CA GLN A 57 6.33 17.17 17.78
C GLN A 57 5.88 17.22 16.32
N LEU A 58 5.14 16.22 15.85
CA LEU A 58 4.56 16.15 14.51
C LEU A 58 3.16 16.78 14.42
N GLY A 59 2.69 17.45 15.48
CA GLY A 59 1.40 18.13 15.51
C GLY A 59 0.22 17.28 15.97
N GLY A 60 0.47 16.06 16.42
CA GLY A 60 -0.54 15.21 17.06
C GLY A 60 -0.80 15.63 18.51
N SER A 61 -1.75 15.00 19.14
CA SER A 61 -2.13 15.23 20.53
C SER A 61 -2.80 14.01 21.13
N ASP A 62 -2.91 13.97 22.44
CA ASP A 62 -3.73 12.98 23.18
C ASP A 62 -5.15 12.85 22.61
N ALA A 63 -5.75 13.97 22.19
CA ALA A 63 -7.08 13.96 21.60
C ALA A 63 -7.11 13.23 20.26
N THR A 64 -6.12 13.46 19.39
CA THR A 64 -6.00 12.75 18.11
C THR A 64 -5.75 11.27 18.32
N GLU A 65 -4.90 10.90 19.28
CA GLU A 65 -4.62 9.52 19.62
C GLU A 65 -5.87 8.78 20.14
N ARG A 66 -6.64 9.42 21.02
CA ARG A 66 -7.93 8.85 21.47
C ARG A 66 -8.93 8.70 20.33
N ALA A 67 -8.99 9.67 19.42
CA ALA A 67 -9.88 9.61 18.25
C ALA A 67 -9.51 8.45 17.31
N ILE A 68 -8.21 8.26 17.04
CA ILE A 68 -7.72 7.12 16.24
C ILE A 68 -8.06 5.80 16.96
N GLY A 69 -7.78 5.70 18.26
CA GLY A 69 -8.12 4.51 19.05
C GLY A 69 -9.60 4.17 19.01
N ALA A 70 -10.48 5.18 19.12
CA ALA A 70 -11.93 5.01 19.01
C ALA A 70 -12.36 4.55 17.61
N ALA A 71 -11.73 5.08 16.56
CA ALA A 71 -11.99 4.67 15.17
C ALA A 71 -11.60 3.19 14.93
N LEU A 72 -10.44 2.76 15.43
CA LEU A 72 -10.01 1.36 15.32
C LEU A 72 -10.93 0.43 16.11
N GLU A 73 -11.39 0.85 17.29
CA GLU A 73 -12.36 0.10 18.08
C GLU A 73 -13.69 -0.04 17.32
N TRP A 74 -14.15 1.05 16.69
CA TRP A 74 -15.33 1.03 15.84
C TRP A 74 -15.17 0.04 14.67
N LEU A 75 -14.04 0.09 13.98
CA LEU A 75 -13.72 -0.86 12.89
C LEU A 75 -13.78 -2.30 13.40
N ALA A 76 -13.15 -2.59 14.54
CA ALA A 76 -13.13 -3.95 15.09
C ALA A 76 -14.53 -4.46 15.45
N ARG A 77 -15.41 -3.59 16.01
CA ARG A 77 -16.79 -3.96 16.36
C ARG A 77 -17.72 -4.13 15.16
N ASN A 78 -17.44 -3.42 14.07
CA ASN A 78 -18.26 -3.46 12.86
C ASN A 78 -17.74 -4.43 11.79
N GLN A 79 -16.73 -5.25 12.14
CA GLN A 79 -16.28 -6.33 11.30
C GLN A 79 -17.31 -7.46 11.26
N GLU A 80 -17.67 -7.93 10.09
CA GLU A 80 -18.56 -9.08 9.92
C GLU A 80 -17.86 -10.38 10.38
N GLY A 81 -18.65 -11.40 10.64
CA GLY A 81 -18.13 -12.68 11.11
C GLY A 81 -17.19 -13.39 10.15
N ASP A 82 -17.31 -13.11 8.84
CA ASP A 82 -16.43 -13.62 7.79
C ASP A 82 -15.11 -12.84 7.65
N GLY A 83 -14.98 -11.70 8.32
CA GLY A 83 -13.76 -10.86 8.32
C GLY A 83 -13.84 -9.61 7.44
N ARG A 84 -14.91 -9.42 6.64
CA ARG A 84 -15.11 -8.21 5.83
C ARG A 84 -15.77 -7.08 6.62
N TRP A 85 -15.85 -5.92 5.98
CA TRP A 85 -16.77 -4.85 6.32
C TRP A 85 -17.80 -4.73 5.19
N ASP A 86 -19.08 -4.93 5.49
CA ASP A 86 -20.16 -4.75 4.52
C ASP A 86 -20.37 -3.26 4.27
N MET A 87 -19.78 -2.76 3.21
CA MET A 87 -19.82 -1.33 2.88
C MET A 87 -21.23 -0.82 2.61
N ARG A 88 -22.17 -1.69 2.22
CA ARG A 88 -23.58 -1.31 2.03
C ARG A 88 -24.25 -0.93 3.35
N LYS A 89 -23.90 -1.58 4.45
CA LYS A 89 -24.39 -1.21 5.80
C LYS A 89 -23.91 0.18 6.21
N HIS A 90 -22.86 0.69 5.54
CA HIS A 90 -22.25 2.00 5.81
C HIS A 90 -22.50 3.01 4.67
N GLY A 91 -23.56 2.82 3.86
CA GLY A 91 -24.02 3.77 2.88
C GLY A 91 -23.43 3.66 1.47
N ALA A 92 -22.64 2.64 1.19
CA ALA A 92 -22.11 2.44 -0.16
C ALA A 92 -23.17 1.89 -1.12
N ASN A 93 -23.22 2.44 -2.33
CA ASN A 93 -24.13 2.01 -3.39
C ASN A 93 -23.55 0.92 -4.30
N GLY A 94 -22.52 0.19 -3.86
CA GLY A 94 -21.83 -0.83 -4.65
C GLY A 94 -21.05 -1.82 -3.82
N SER A 95 -20.45 -2.80 -4.49
CA SER A 95 -19.60 -3.82 -3.86
C SER A 95 -18.17 -3.31 -3.66
N PHE A 96 -17.92 -2.59 -2.58
CA PHE A 96 -16.61 -2.03 -2.25
C PHE A 96 -15.97 -2.72 -1.05
N ASP A 97 -16.45 -3.92 -0.67
CA ASP A 97 -16.02 -4.61 0.54
C ASP A 97 -14.53 -4.94 0.55
N THR A 98 -13.94 -5.26 -0.63
CA THR A 98 -12.49 -5.49 -0.73
C THR A 98 -11.69 -4.24 -0.44
N ALA A 99 -12.12 -3.07 -0.98
CA ALA A 99 -11.48 -1.80 -0.66
C ALA A 99 -11.69 -1.41 0.80
N GLY A 100 -12.89 -1.63 1.35
CA GLY A 100 -13.19 -1.40 2.75
C GLY A 100 -12.29 -2.21 3.68
N ALA A 101 -12.13 -3.50 3.40
CA ALA A 101 -11.21 -4.37 4.14
C ALA A 101 -9.75 -3.93 3.97
N GLY A 102 -9.33 -3.54 2.77
CA GLY A 102 -7.99 -3.01 2.52
C GLY A 102 -7.69 -1.75 3.32
N LEU A 103 -8.60 -0.77 3.32
CA LEU A 103 -8.46 0.48 4.09
C LEU A 103 -8.45 0.23 5.60
N ALA A 104 -9.32 -0.67 6.10
CA ALA A 104 -9.33 -1.05 7.50
C ALA A 104 -8.01 -1.70 7.92
N LEU A 105 -7.48 -2.63 7.11
CA LEU A 105 -6.18 -3.25 7.36
C LEU A 105 -5.05 -2.21 7.41
N LEU A 106 -4.99 -1.28 6.44
CA LEU A 106 -3.99 -0.21 6.44
C LEU A 106 -4.07 0.66 7.69
N SER A 107 -5.29 0.93 8.19
CA SER A 107 -5.49 1.67 9.44
C SER A 107 -4.93 0.91 10.65
N PHE A 108 -5.15 -0.40 10.75
CA PHE A 108 -4.56 -1.23 11.80
C PHE A 108 -3.03 -1.31 11.69
N TYR A 109 -2.48 -1.43 10.48
CA TYR A 109 -1.03 -1.45 10.27
C TYR A 109 -0.38 -0.12 10.67
N GLY A 110 -1.01 1.01 10.33
CA GLY A 110 -0.57 2.33 10.76
C GLY A 110 -0.55 2.49 12.29
N TRP A 111 -1.44 1.79 12.99
CA TRP A 111 -1.44 1.72 14.46
C TRP A 111 -0.36 0.78 15.03
N GLY A 112 0.28 -0.01 14.19
CA GLY A 112 1.30 -0.99 14.58
C GLY A 112 0.78 -2.39 14.84
N GLU A 113 -0.50 -2.65 14.56
CA GLU A 113 -1.10 -3.99 14.66
C GLU A 113 -0.75 -4.84 13.44
N ALA A 114 -0.68 -6.15 13.64
CA ALA A 114 -0.52 -7.13 12.56
C ALA A 114 -1.08 -8.48 13.00
N HIS A 115 -1.35 -9.36 12.05
CA HIS A 115 -1.95 -10.67 12.33
C HIS A 115 -1.07 -11.61 13.18
N ASN A 116 0.22 -11.36 13.31
CA ASN A 116 1.19 -12.20 14.02
C ASN A 116 1.94 -11.48 15.16
N LYS A 117 1.48 -10.31 15.60
CA LYS A 117 2.16 -9.52 16.64
C LYS A 117 1.59 -9.64 18.05
N GLY A 118 0.49 -10.33 18.25
CA GLY A 118 -0.11 -10.50 19.59
C GLY A 118 -0.81 -9.25 20.14
N GLY A 119 -1.18 -8.30 19.28
CA GLY A 119 -1.87 -7.06 19.68
C GLY A 119 -3.37 -7.23 19.91
N LYS A 120 -4.02 -6.17 20.42
CA LYS A 120 -5.46 -6.12 20.69
C LYS A 120 -6.32 -6.50 19.49
N TYR A 121 -5.89 -6.09 18.30
CA TYR A 121 -6.66 -6.27 17.06
C TYR A 121 -6.13 -7.40 16.17
N GLN A 122 -5.22 -8.23 16.67
CA GLN A 122 -4.63 -9.34 15.93
C GLN A 122 -5.69 -10.23 15.25
N ALA A 123 -6.72 -10.65 15.99
CA ALA A 123 -7.77 -11.50 15.47
C ALA A 123 -8.60 -10.80 14.37
N THR A 124 -8.85 -9.49 14.51
CA THR A 124 -9.54 -8.68 13.52
C THR A 124 -8.71 -8.59 12.23
N VAL A 125 -7.41 -8.30 12.35
CA VAL A 125 -6.49 -8.23 11.21
C VAL A 125 -6.37 -9.60 10.52
N GLN A 126 -6.25 -10.68 11.29
CA GLN A 126 -6.17 -12.04 10.72
C GLN A 126 -7.42 -12.41 9.91
N ARG A 127 -8.62 -12.20 10.48
CA ARG A 127 -9.87 -12.51 9.75
C ARG A 127 -10.01 -11.69 8.46
N ALA A 128 -9.63 -10.41 8.49
CA ALA A 128 -9.67 -9.56 7.31
C ALA A 128 -8.71 -10.03 6.21
N LEU A 129 -7.48 -10.41 6.57
CA LEU A 129 -6.52 -10.97 5.64
C LEU A 129 -7.00 -12.29 5.04
N ASP A 130 -7.49 -13.21 5.87
CA ASP A 130 -8.00 -14.50 5.42
C ASP A 130 -9.19 -14.32 4.45
N TRP A 131 -10.05 -13.36 4.74
CA TRP A 131 -11.15 -13.03 3.84
C TRP A 131 -10.65 -12.44 2.52
N LEU A 132 -9.72 -11.48 2.54
CA LEU A 132 -9.16 -10.87 1.33
C LEU A 132 -8.46 -11.89 0.43
N ILE A 133 -7.67 -12.80 1.00
CA ILE A 133 -7.00 -13.85 0.25
C ILE A 133 -8.01 -14.75 -0.45
N LYS A 134 -9.15 -15.07 0.21
CA LYS A 134 -10.24 -15.83 -0.40
C LYS A 134 -10.96 -15.09 -1.53
N GLN A 135 -10.92 -13.74 -1.54
CA GLN A 135 -11.50 -12.96 -2.64
C GLN A 135 -10.56 -12.87 -3.86
N GLN A 136 -9.28 -13.19 -3.69
CA GLN A 136 -8.32 -13.12 -4.78
C GLN A 136 -8.59 -14.21 -5.81
N LYS A 137 -8.72 -13.79 -7.07
CA LYS A 137 -8.82 -14.73 -8.18
C LYS A 137 -7.44 -15.29 -8.56
N GLU A 138 -7.41 -16.36 -9.33
CA GLU A 138 -6.18 -17.01 -9.79
C GLU A 138 -5.21 -16.06 -10.50
N ASN A 139 -5.75 -15.07 -11.23
CA ASN A 139 -4.95 -14.04 -11.89
C ASN A 139 -4.54 -12.87 -10.98
N GLY A 140 -4.76 -12.95 -9.67
CA GLY A 140 -4.44 -11.92 -8.71
C GLY A 140 -5.50 -10.83 -8.50
N ASP A 141 -6.64 -10.88 -9.23
CA ASP A 141 -7.68 -9.86 -9.18
C ASP A 141 -8.39 -9.81 -7.82
N LEU A 142 -8.38 -8.63 -7.20
CA LEU A 142 -9.00 -8.31 -5.91
C LEU A 142 -10.09 -7.24 -6.01
N ARG A 143 -10.59 -6.96 -7.23
CA ARG A 143 -11.65 -5.95 -7.42
C ARG A 143 -12.94 -6.31 -6.67
N GLY A 144 -13.19 -7.59 -6.41
CA GLY A 144 -14.49 -8.05 -5.92
C GLY A 144 -15.57 -7.69 -6.94
N GLY A 145 -16.62 -7.02 -6.51
CA GLY A 145 -17.64 -6.41 -7.39
C GLY A 145 -17.32 -4.95 -7.78
N GLY A 146 -16.15 -4.42 -7.39
CA GLY A 146 -15.75 -3.03 -7.63
C GLY A 146 -14.85 -2.84 -8.86
N ARG A 147 -14.17 -1.69 -8.89
CA ARG A 147 -13.28 -1.28 -9.99
C ARG A 147 -11.80 -1.48 -9.59
N MET A 148 -10.87 -1.12 -10.51
CA MET A 148 -9.42 -1.19 -10.27
C MET A 148 -8.96 -0.41 -9.04
N TYR A 149 -9.68 0.64 -8.64
CA TYR A 149 -9.46 1.33 -7.36
C TYR A 149 -9.50 0.35 -6.15
N CYS A 150 -10.50 -0.54 -6.11
CA CYS A 150 -10.61 -1.55 -5.05
C CYS A 150 -9.42 -2.50 -5.07
N HIS A 151 -9.02 -2.94 -6.27
CA HIS A 151 -7.83 -3.78 -6.43
C HIS A 151 -6.57 -3.09 -5.92
N GLY A 152 -6.34 -1.82 -6.32
CA GLY A 152 -5.15 -1.07 -5.93
C GLY A 152 -5.00 -0.94 -4.42
N ILE A 153 -6.07 -0.54 -3.71
CA ILE A 153 -6.06 -0.44 -2.25
C ILE A 153 -5.78 -1.79 -1.59
N THR A 154 -6.43 -2.85 -2.08
CA THR A 154 -6.26 -4.19 -1.53
C THR A 154 -4.87 -4.74 -1.78
N ALA A 155 -4.29 -4.48 -2.97
CA ALA A 155 -2.92 -4.85 -3.29
C ALA A 155 -1.92 -4.17 -2.34
N ILE A 156 -2.09 -2.87 -2.07
CA ILE A 156 -1.27 -2.13 -1.10
C ILE A 156 -1.38 -2.79 0.29
N ALA A 157 -2.59 -3.12 0.75
CA ALA A 157 -2.79 -3.74 2.06
C ALA A 157 -2.11 -5.11 2.17
N LEU A 158 -2.17 -5.95 1.13
CA LEU A 158 -1.47 -7.24 1.11
C LEU A 158 0.05 -7.08 1.07
N CYS A 159 0.57 -6.15 0.28
CA CYS A 159 2.00 -5.86 0.23
C CYS A 159 2.50 -5.35 1.58
N GLU A 160 1.75 -4.46 2.24
CA GLU A 160 2.08 -3.95 3.57
C GLU A 160 2.06 -5.08 4.61
N ALA A 161 1.04 -5.94 4.58
CA ALA A 161 0.95 -7.11 5.45
C ALA A 161 2.18 -8.00 5.32
N TYR A 162 2.57 -8.35 4.08
CA TYR A 162 3.78 -9.12 3.83
C TYR A 162 5.04 -8.36 4.23
N GLY A 163 5.11 -7.07 3.91
CA GLY A 163 6.22 -6.20 4.28
C GLY A 163 6.47 -6.15 5.79
N LEU A 164 5.41 -6.04 6.59
CA LEU A 164 5.45 -5.95 8.05
C LEU A 164 5.79 -7.28 8.73
N THR A 165 5.26 -8.38 8.21
CA THR A 165 5.24 -9.67 8.93
C THR A 165 6.20 -10.70 8.36
N LYS A 166 6.53 -10.59 7.07
CA LYS A 166 7.29 -11.60 6.32
C LYS A 166 6.65 -13.00 6.35
N ASP A 167 5.34 -13.06 6.61
CA ASP A 167 4.62 -14.32 6.57
C ASP A 167 4.68 -14.91 5.15
N PRO A 168 5.27 -16.11 4.96
CA PRO A 168 5.41 -16.72 3.64
C PRO A 168 4.07 -16.97 2.95
N LYS A 169 2.97 -17.13 3.71
CA LYS A 169 1.61 -17.30 3.15
C LYS A 169 1.11 -16.06 2.41
N LEU A 170 1.61 -14.88 2.75
CA LEU A 170 1.22 -13.62 2.12
C LEU A 170 2.05 -13.29 0.88
N LYS A 171 3.19 -13.96 0.68
CA LYS A 171 4.11 -13.65 -0.42
C LYS A 171 3.43 -13.79 -1.78
N ALA A 172 2.93 -14.97 -2.09
CA ALA A 172 2.30 -15.24 -3.38
C ALA A 172 1.05 -14.36 -3.63
N PRO A 173 0.11 -14.18 -2.69
CA PRO A 173 -1.00 -13.25 -2.86
C PRO A 173 -0.56 -11.81 -3.15
N ALA A 174 0.46 -11.30 -2.46
CA ALA A 174 0.97 -9.95 -2.68
C ALA A 174 1.63 -9.80 -4.07
N GLU A 175 2.45 -10.78 -4.47
CA GLU A 175 3.10 -10.80 -5.78
C GLU A 175 2.08 -10.82 -6.92
N LEU A 176 1.04 -11.67 -6.83
CA LEU A 176 -0.03 -11.74 -7.82
C LEU A 176 -0.83 -10.43 -7.92
N ALA A 177 -1.14 -9.81 -6.79
CA ALA A 177 -1.83 -8.52 -6.77
C ALA A 177 -0.98 -7.41 -7.42
N CYS A 178 0.33 -7.37 -7.14
CA CYS A 178 1.26 -6.44 -7.79
C CYS A 178 1.36 -6.69 -9.30
N ALA A 179 1.45 -7.94 -9.72
CA ALA A 179 1.54 -8.31 -11.14
C ALA A 179 0.33 -7.81 -11.93
N LEU A 180 -0.90 -8.00 -11.39
CA LEU A 180 -2.11 -7.49 -12.04
C LEU A 180 -2.15 -5.96 -12.08
N THR A 181 -1.72 -5.29 -11.02
CA THR A 181 -1.62 -3.81 -11.00
C THR A 181 -0.70 -3.32 -12.12
N TYR A 182 0.45 -3.97 -12.30
CA TYR A 182 1.38 -3.66 -13.38
C TYR A 182 0.76 -3.88 -14.76
N VAL A 183 0.19 -5.06 -15.01
CA VAL A 183 -0.47 -5.38 -16.30
C VAL A 183 -1.61 -4.42 -16.60
N ALA A 184 -2.42 -4.06 -15.62
CA ALA A 184 -3.53 -3.12 -15.79
C ALA A 184 -3.06 -1.69 -16.11
N SER A 185 -1.83 -1.33 -15.76
CA SER A 185 -1.23 -0.04 -16.12
C SER A 185 -0.59 -0.02 -17.50
N LEU A 186 -0.35 -1.19 -18.12
CA LEU A 186 0.29 -1.29 -19.45
C LEU A 186 -0.42 -0.50 -20.56
N PRO A 187 -1.76 -0.44 -20.68
CA PRO A 187 -2.42 0.38 -21.68
C PRO A 187 -2.09 1.87 -21.55
N ILE A 188 -1.94 2.36 -20.33
CA ILE A 188 -1.52 3.73 -20.04
C ILE A 188 -0.04 3.89 -20.39
N LEU A 189 0.77 2.89 -20.10
CA LEU A 189 2.19 2.85 -20.44
C LEU A 189 2.43 2.76 -21.94
N ALA A 190 1.59 2.01 -22.68
CA ALA A 190 1.67 1.86 -24.13
C ALA A 190 1.35 3.16 -24.88
N THR A 191 0.55 4.05 -24.29
CA THR A 191 0.30 5.40 -24.84
C THR A 191 1.44 6.39 -24.54
N CYS A 192 2.39 6.01 -23.67
CA CYS A 192 3.56 6.79 -23.30
C CYS A 192 4.84 6.06 -23.78
N PRO A 193 5.35 6.32 -25.01
CA PRO A 193 6.52 5.62 -25.59
C PRO A 193 7.77 5.60 -24.70
N TRP A 194 7.93 6.59 -23.84
CA TRP A 194 9.04 6.74 -22.89
C TRP A 194 9.12 5.63 -21.84
N ILE A 195 7.97 5.11 -21.44
CA ILE A 195 7.88 4.10 -20.38
C ILE A 195 8.21 2.72 -20.95
N LEU A 196 7.82 2.45 -22.21
CA LEU A 196 8.17 1.23 -22.93
C LEU A 196 9.69 1.09 -23.09
N THR A 197 10.39 2.18 -23.43
CA THR A 197 11.85 2.16 -23.55
C THR A 197 12.57 1.95 -22.22
N GLY A 198 12.00 2.40 -21.11
CA GLY A 198 12.50 2.14 -19.75
C GLY A 198 12.30 0.69 -19.30
N ALA A 199 11.13 0.11 -19.55
CA ALA A 199 10.79 -1.25 -19.15
C ALA A 199 11.62 -2.31 -19.92
N THR A 200 11.84 -2.12 -21.23
CA THR A 200 12.70 -3.00 -22.04
C THR A 200 14.16 -2.93 -21.63
N LYS A 201 14.67 -1.75 -21.26
CA LYS A 201 16.03 -1.58 -20.72
C LYS A 201 16.20 -2.23 -19.33
N ALA A 202 15.12 -2.36 -18.55
CA ALA A 202 15.11 -3.05 -17.26
C ALA A 202 14.97 -4.59 -17.38
N GLY A 203 14.96 -5.15 -18.60
CA GLY A 203 14.83 -6.58 -18.83
C GLY A 203 13.42 -7.12 -18.60
N LEU A 204 12.41 -6.25 -18.46
CA LEU A 204 11.01 -6.64 -18.40
C LEU A 204 10.49 -6.84 -19.83
N ASN A 205 10.17 -8.09 -20.15
CA ASN A 205 9.60 -8.43 -21.45
C ASN A 205 8.12 -7.96 -21.47
N VAL A 206 7.88 -6.78 -22.04
CA VAL A 206 6.56 -6.10 -22.03
C VAL A 206 5.71 -6.53 -23.24
N VAL A 207 6.27 -7.32 -24.14
CA VAL A 207 5.54 -7.86 -25.29
C VAL A 207 5.27 -9.33 -25.00
N GLY A 208 4.16 -9.58 -24.31
CA GLY A 208 3.58 -10.91 -24.18
C GLY A 208 2.98 -11.34 -25.52
N GLN A 209 3.26 -12.56 -25.89
CA GLN A 209 2.62 -13.30 -26.99
C GLN A 209 1.12 -13.37 -26.76
#